data_f4e8e21e1e58ab376911c6be185ad953
#
_entry.id   f4e8e21e1e58ab376911c6be185ad953
#
_cell.length_a   1.000
_cell.length_b   1.000
_cell.length_c   1.000
_cell.angle_alpha   90.00
_cell.angle_beta   90.00
_cell.angle_gamma   90.00
#
_symmetry.space_group_name_H-M   'P 1'
#
loop_
_entity.id
_entity.type
_entity.pdbx_description
1 polymer ?
#
loop_
_entity_poly.entity_id
_entity_poly.type
_entity_poly.pdbx_seq_one_letter_code
_entity_poly.pdbx_strand_id
1 'polypeptide(L)'
;GEYVYVLTAENGCDSTVTLILEVLPVQASEFEAVVCAGTPYYFNSDTLTEAGEYTAIFTGENGCDSTVVLILTVLPVVSTTLVAETCANEPYVYGGESLDMSGTYQFTFDGSNGCDSLVILHLEVLPVPETTLAVSVCAGESYEYNGETLTAGGSYPFIFAGENGCDSIVTVELTLLPLATSET
;
A
#
# COMPACT_ATOMS: atom_id res chain seq x y z
N GLY A 1 -38.89 46.40 11.59
CA GLY A 1 -39.38 47.78 11.46
C GLY A 1 -40.86 47.90 11.72
N GLU A 2 -41.34 49.08 12.11
CA GLU A 2 -42.72 49.38 12.29
C GLU A 2 -43.17 50.33 11.16
N TYR A 3 -44.27 49.96 10.48
CA TYR A 3 -44.84 50.71 9.36
C TYR A 3 -46.26 51.02 9.67
N VAL A 4 -46.59 52.29 9.63
CA VAL A 4 -47.95 52.78 9.95
C VAL A 4 -48.64 53.25 8.69
N TYR A 5 -49.82 52.71 8.42
CA TYR A 5 -50.70 53.09 7.30
C TYR A 5 -51.97 53.67 7.84
N VAL A 6 -52.37 54.81 7.27
CA VAL A 6 -53.64 55.44 7.56
C VAL A 6 -54.64 55.15 6.43
N LEU A 7 -55.67 54.50 6.74
CA LEU A 7 -56.75 54.16 5.81
C LEU A 7 -58.00 55.06 6.12
N THR A 8 -58.42 55.77 5.10
CA THR A 8 -59.66 56.62 5.25
C THR A 8 -60.89 55.75 5.05
N ALA A 9 -61.77 55.70 6.04
CA ALA A 9 -62.99 54.93 5.98
C ALA A 9 -64.12 55.76 5.33
N GLU A 10 -65.12 55.09 4.76
CA GLU A 10 -66.27 55.77 4.10
C GLU A 10 -67.05 56.70 5.00
N ASN A 11 -66.98 56.54 6.32
CA ASN A 11 -67.64 57.42 7.32
C ASN A 11 -66.81 58.68 7.66
N GLY A 12 -65.65 58.89 6.99
CA GLY A 12 -64.82 60.07 7.18
C GLY A 12 -63.84 59.96 8.38
N CYS A 13 -63.78 58.82 9.08
CA CYS A 13 -62.88 58.63 10.16
C CYS A 13 -61.68 57.81 9.65
N ASP A 14 -60.42 58.21 9.93
CA ASP A 14 -59.22 57.47 9.55
C ASP A 14 -59.02 56.31 10.48
N SER A 15 -58.60 55.20 9.90
CA SER A 15 -58.14 54.00 10.60
C SER A 15 -56.62 53.85 10.44
N THR A 16 -55.94 53.55 11.53
CA THR A 16 -54.46 53.29 11.51
C THR A 16 -54.20 51.80 11.57
N VAL A 17 -53.45 51.31 10.61
CA VAL A 17 -52.91 49.93 10.58
C VAL A 17 -51.43 49.99 10.81
N THR A 18 -50.96 49.33 11.86
CA THR A 18 -49.53 49.19 12.16
C THR A 18 -49.10 47.82 11.75
N LEU A 19 -48.14 47.77 10.82
CA LEU A 19 -47.41 46.54 10.44
C LEU A 19 -46.08 46.50 11.18
N ILE A 20 -45.87 45.47 11.99
CA ILE A 20 -44.57 45.15 12.60
C ILE A 20 -43.90 44.11 11.75
N LEU A 21 -42.85 44.52 11.05
CA LEU A 21 -42.00 43.61 10.23
C LEU A 21 -40.75 43.25 10.99
N GLU A 22 -40.59 41.98 11.26
CA GLU A 22 -39.36 41.40 11.80
C GLU A 22 -38.61 40.69 10.65
N VAL A 23 -37.35 41.01 10.48
CA VAL A 23 -36.44 40.32 9.54
C VAL A 23 -35.60 39.35 10.35
N LEU A 24 -35.83 38.07 10.14
CA LEU A 24 -35.07 37.01 10.80
C LEU A 24 -33.72 36.88 10.15
N PRO A 25 -32.66 36.64 10.95
CA PRO A 25 -31.30 36.48 10.42
C PRO A 25 -31.16 35.16 9.66
N VAL A 26 -30.49 35.20 8.52
CA VAL A 26 -29.99 34.02 7.82
C VAL A 26 -28.74 33.50 8.57
N GLN A 27 -28.69 32.22 8.82
CA GLN A 27 -27.52 31.59 9.45
C GLN A 27 -26.57 31.06 8.39
N ALA A 28 -25.26 31.28 8.59
CA ALA A 28 -24.21 30.69 7.82
C ALA A 28 -23.24 29.97 8.77
N SER A 29 -22.85 28.78 8.41
CA SER A 29 -21.83 28.00 9.12
C SER A 29 -20.80 27.46 8.16
N GLU A 30 -19.57 27.33 8.63
CA GLU A 30 -18.44 26.76 7.88
C GLU A 30 -17.80 25.67 8.72
N PHE A 31 -17.38 24.61 8.07
CA PHE A 31 -16.57 23.57 8.69
C PHE A 31 -15.58 22.95 7.70
N GLU A 32 -14.53 22.37 8.23
CA GLU A 32 -13.47 21.73 7.48
C GLU A 32 -13.59 20.21 7.59
N ALA A 33 -13.27 19.52 6.49
CA ALA A 33 -13.11 18.08 6.47
C ALA A 33 -11.85 17.69 5.69
N VAL A 34 -11.24 16.60 6.11
CA VAL A 34 -10.02 16.07 5.49
C VAL A 34 -10.25 14.61 5.15
N VAL A 35 -9.96 14.22 3.92
CA VAL A 35 -10.01 12.83 3.45
C VAL A 35 -8.75 12.47 2.66
N CYS A 36 -8.51 11.19 2.51
CA CYS A 36 -7.43 10.69 1.66
C CYS A 36 -7.87 10.57 0.20
N ALA A 37 -6.97 10.79 -0.74
CA ALA A 37 -7.22 10.58 -2.15
C ALA A 37 -7.77 9.17 -2.40
N GLY A 38 -8.87 9.08 -3.16
CA GLY A 38 -9.58 7.83 -3.40
C GLY A 38 -10.67 7.49 -2.38
N THR A 39 -10.77 8.25 -1.27
CA THR A 39 -11.84 8.09 -0.28
C THR A 39 -12.92 9.15 -0.53
N PRO A 40 -14.17 8.78 -0.84
CA PRO A 40 -15.24 9.74 -1.07
C PRO A 40 -15.71 10.37 0.25
N TYR A 41 -16.07 11.66 0.20
CA TYR A 41 -16.74 12.37 1.26
C TYR A 41 -18.19 12.66 0.87
N TYR A 42 -19.12 12.42 1.77
CA TYR A 42 -20.55 12.64 1.51
C TYR A 42 -21.02 13.94 2.16
N PHE A 43 -21.51 14.86 1.33
CA PHE A 43 -22.05 16.14 1.79
C PHE A 43 -23.34 16.45 1.05
N ASN A 44 -24.43 16.69 1.78
CA ASN A 44 -25.75 17.04 1.25
C ASN A 44 -26.21 16.15 0.08
N SER A 45 -26.04 14.83 0.20
CA SER A 45 -26.36 13.81 -0.84
C SER A 45 -25.40 13.77 -2.03
N ASP A 46 -24.41 14.65 -2.09
CA ASP A 46 -23.36 14.62 -3.10
C ASP A 46 -22.16 13.78 -2.61
N THR A 47 -21.50 13.13 -3.56
CA THR A 47 -20.27 12.37 -3.33
C THR A 47 -19.10 13.20 -3.85
N LEU A 48 -18.26 13.66 -2.94
CA LEU A 48 -17.14 14.54 -3.23
C LEU A 48 -15.82 13.74 -3.21
N THR A 49 -15.01 13.92 -4.24
CA THR A 49 -13.70 13.25 -4.39
C THR A 49 -12.55 14.22 -4.61
N GLU A 50 -12.84 15.50 -4.78
CA GLU A 50 -11.88 16.55 -5.03
C GLU A 50 -11.85 17.57 -3.89
N ALA A 51 -10.69 18.16 -3.64
CA ALA A 51 -10.56 19.25 -2.69
C ALA A 51 -11.29 20.50 -3.22
N GLY A 52 -11.96 21.23 -2.34
CA GLY A 52 -12.66 22.42 -2.73
C GLY A 52 -13.60 22.95 -1.66
N GLU A 53 -14.27 24.02 -1.98
CA GLU A 53 -15.33 24.63 -1.18
C GLU A 53 -16.69 24.21 -1.76
N TYR A 54 -17.54 23.66 -0.91
CA TYR A 54 -18.85 23.14 -1.28
C TYR A 54 -19.92 23.81 -0.41
N THR A 55 -20.96 24.29 -1.04
CA THR A 55 -22.03 25.00 -0.36
C THR A 55 -23.35 24.23 -0.45
N ALA A 56 -24.01 24.09 0.67
CA ALA A 56 -25.35 23.53 0.74
C ALA A 56 -26.30 24.52 1.44
N ILE A 57 -27.56 24.49 1.03
CA ILE A 57 -28.61 25.31 1.60
C ILE A 57 -29.61 24.39 2.32
N PHE A 58 -29.91 24.72 3.57
CA PHE A 58 -30.85 23.99 4.40
C PHE A 58 -31.92 24.95 4.93
N THR A 59 -33.16 24.51 4.95
CA THR A 59 -34.22 25.30 5.56
C THR A 59 -34.10 25.23 7.07
N GLY A 60 -33.89 26.39 7.71
CA GLY A 60 -33.77 26.50 9.16
C GLY A 60 -35.13 26.38 9.88
N GLU A 61 -35.09 26.11 11.18
CA GLU A 61 -36.29 25.97 12.04
C GLU A 61 -37.15 27.26 12.07
N ASN A 62 -36.53 28.41 11.83
CA ASN A 62 -37.22 29.71 11.74
C ASN A 62 -37.87 29.97 10.37
N GLY A 63 -37.81 29.01 9.42
CA GLY A 63 -38.33 29.12 8.07
C GLY A 63 -37.43 29.92 7.10
N CYS A 64 -36.26 30.39 7.55
CA CYS A 64 -35.25 31.01 6.68
C CYS A 64 -34.20 29.99 6.26
N ASP A 65 -33.72 30.11 5.04
CA ASP A 65 -32.64 29.22 4.56
C ASP A 65 -31.32 29.54 5.26
N SER A 66 -30.59 28.48 5.61
CA SER A 66 -29.27 28.51 6.21
C SER A 66 -28.24 28.00 5.20
N THR A 67 -27.12 28.69 5.09
CA THR A 67 -26.01 28.28 4.21
C THR A 67 -24.95 27.55 5.03
N VAL A 68 -24.56 26.36 4.58
CA VAL A 68 -23.48 25.59 5.16
C VAL A 68 -22.36 25.46 4.13
N VAL A 69 -21.16 25.87 4.49
CA VAL A 69 -19.96 25.79 3.65
C VAL A 69 -19.05 24.70 4.20
N LEU A 70 -18.68 23.75 3.35
CA LEU A 70 -17.66 22.73 3.62
C LEU A 70 -16.38 23.10 2.87
N ILE A 71 -15.27 23.19 3.60
CA ILE A 71 -13.93 23.23 3.01
C ILE A 71 -13.35 21.80 3.06
N LEU A 72 -13.33 21.12 1.92
CA LEU A 72 -12.82 19.77 1.82
C LEU A 72 -11.36 19.78 1.38
N THR A 73 -10.49 19.17 2.20
CA THR A 73 -9.08 18.91 1.86
C THR A 73 -8.90 17.44 1.51
N VAL A 74 -8.30 17.16 0.36
CA VAL A 74 -7.94 15.81 -0.07
C VAL A 74 -6.44 15.64 0.03
N LEU A 75 -5.99 14.76 0.95
CA LEU A 75 -4.58 14.46 1.16
C LEU A 75 -4.08 13.43 0.13
N PRO A 76 -2.89 13.62 -0.43
CA PRO A 76 -2.33 12.67 -1.39
C PRO A 76 -1.92 11.37 -0.69
N VAL A 77 -2.17 10.24 -1.38
CA VAL A 77 -1.56 8.95 -1.05
C VAL A 77 -0.14 8.95 -1.63
N VAL A 78 0.85 8.68 -0.79
CA VAL A 78 2.25 8.59 -1.22
C VAL A 78 2.49 7.17 -1.74
N SER A 79 3.04 7.03 -2.96
CA SER A 79 3.48 5.76 -3.49
C SER A 79 4.99 5.75 -3.73
N THR A 80 5.64 4.65 -3.37
CA THR A 80 7.08 4.45 -3.56
C THR A 80 7.32 3.11 -4.24
N THR A 81 8.20 3.10 -5.24
CA THR A 81 8.62 1.86 -5.88
C THR A 81 9.99 1.45 -5.35
N LEU A 82 10.12 0.20 -4.94
CA LEU A 82 11.36 -0.44 -4.52
C LEU A 82 11.71 -1.54 -5.52
N VAL A 83 13.00 -1.72 -5.75
CA VAL A 83 13.55 -2.86 -6.50
C VAL A 83 14.49 -3.59 -5.56
N ALA A 84 14.35 -4.91 -5.47
CA ALA A 84 15.19 -5.76 -4.65
C ALA A 84 15.50 -7.07 -5.38
N GLU A 85 16.63 -7.64 -5.04
CA GLU A 85 17.09 -8.94 -5.53
C GLU A 85 17.41 -9.82 -4.33
N THR A 86 17.16 -11.13 -4.47
CA THR A 86 17.53 -12.16 -3.49
C THR A 86 17.85 -13.46 -4.20
N CYS A 87 18.47 -14.40 -3.50
CA CYS A 87 18.76 -15.73 -4.04
C CYS A 87 17.62 -16.71 -3.74
N ALA A 88 17.40 -17.70 -4.60
CA ALA A 88 16.31 -18.67 -4.46
C ALA A 88 16.36 -19.48 -3.13
N ASN A 89 17.52 -19.53 -2.46
CA ASN A 89 17.71 -20.17 -1.15
C ASN A 89 17.58 -19.20 0.03
N GLU A 90 17.38 -17.90 -0.22
CA GLU A 90 17.28 -16.85 0.78
C GLU A 90 15.99 -16.03 0.57
N PRO A 91 14.94 -16.24 1.35
CA PRO A 91 13.71 -15.49 1.19
C PRO A 91 13.91 -14.02 1.57
N TYR A 92 13.36 -13.13 0.75
CA TYR A 92 13.35 -11.69 1.02
C TYR A 92 12.24 -11.34 2.01
N VAL A 93 12.57 -10.69 3.11
CA VAL A 93 11.57 -10.29 4.11
C VAL A 93 11.24 -8.81 3.98
N TYR A 94 9.98 -8.49 3.72
CA TYR A 94 9.50 -7.12 3.63
C TYR A 94 8.08 -6.99 4.17
N GLY A 95 7.80 -5.92 4.91
CA GLY A 95 6.47 -5.68 5.49
C GLY A 95 5.99 -6.77 6.45
N GLY A 96 6.91 -7.62 6.96
CA GLY A 96 6.56 -8.77 7.82
C GLY A 96 6.23 -10.05 7.03
N GLU A 97 6.27 -10.01 5.70
CA GLU A 97 6.08 -11.16 4.82
C GLU A 97 7.41 -11.69 4.30
N SER A 98 7.47 -13.00 4.10
CA SER A 98 8.62 -13.72 3.53
C SER A 98 8.30 -14.06 2.07
N LEU A 99 9.09 -13.51 1.15
CA LEU A 99 8.91 -13.60 -0.30
C LEU A 99 10.01 -14.47 -0.90
N ASP A 100 9.62 -15.51 -1.61
CA ASP A 100 10.50 -16.52 -2.21
C ASP A 100 10.39 -16.63 -3.74
N MET A 101 9.55 -15.79 -4.35
CA MET A 101 9.34 -15.77 -5.80
C MET A 101 9.52 -14.37 -6.37
N SER A 102 10.02 -14.32 -7.60
CA SER A 102 10.07 -13.07 -8.37
C SER A 102 8.65 -12.55 -8.64
N GLY A 103 8.46 -11.25 -8.46
CA GLY A 103 7.15 -10.65 -8.67
C GLY A 103 7.06 -9.19 -8.30
N THR A 104 5.85 -8.66 -8.44
CA THR A 104 5.51 -7.34 -7.96
C THR A 104 4.56 -7.48 -6.78
N TYR A 105 4.97 -6.96 -5.65
CA TYR A 105 4.25 -7.00 -4.38
C TYR A 105 3.82 -5.60 -3.98
N GLN A 106 2.68 -5.50 -3.33
CA GLN A 106 2.15 -4.24 -2.85
C GLN A 106 1.95 -4.30 -1.34
N PHE A 107 2.48 -3.31 -0.65
CA PHE A 107 2.38 -3.16 0.79
C PHE A 107 1.80 -1.80 1.13
N THR A 108 0.91 -1.79 2.10
CA THR A 108 0.30 -0.56 2.61
C THR A 108 0.79 -0.30 4.02
N PHE A 109 1.21 0.92 4.28
CA PHE A 109 1.70 1.36 5.59
C PHE A 109 1.00 2.65 6.00
N ASP A 110 0.77 2.81 7.28
CA ASP A 110 0.23 4.05 7.84
C ASP A 110 1.15 5.25 7.50
N GLY A 111 0.61 6.22 6.82
CA GLY A 111 1.34 7.44 6.46
C GLY A 111 1.32 8.47 7.57
N SER A 112 2.38 9.27 7.66
CA SER A 112 2.52 10.34 8.66
C SER A 112 1.48 11.47 8.51
N ASN A 113 0.84 11.56 7.35
CA ASN A 113 -0.24 12.51 7.05
C ASN A 113 -1.63 11.98 7.40
N GLY A 114 -1.73 10.75 7.95
CA GLY A 114 -2.98 10.07 8.26
C GLY A 114 -3.59 9.31 7.08
N CYS A 115 -2.95 9.33 5.91
CA CYS A 115 -3.34 8.53 4.75
C CYS A 115 -2.32 7.42 4.50
N ASP A 116 -2.80 6.24 4.14
CA ASP A 116 -1.93 5.10 3.89
C ASP A 116 -0.97 5.36 2.72
N SER A 117 0.25 4.88 2.88
CA SER A 117 1.29 4.91 1.86
C SER A 117 1.37 3.57 1.15
N LEU A 118 1.47 3.57 -0.17
CA LEU A 118 1.62 2.37 -0.99
C LEU A 118 3.10 2.16 -1.33
N VAL A 119 3.63 0.98 -1.04
CA VAL A 119 4.93 0.55 -1.51
C VAL A 119 4.75 -0.55 -2.54
N ILE A 120 5.30 -0.34 -3.73
CA ILE A 120 5.33 -1.31 -4.83
C ILE A 120 6.74 -1.89 -4.86
N LEU A 121 6.89 -3.16 -4.48
CA LEU A 121 8.17 -3.88 -4.49
C LEU A 121 8.25 -4.75 -5.75
N HIS A 122 9.26 -4.50 -6.58
CA HIS A 122 9.68 -5.41 -7.64
C HIS A 122 10.80 -6.28 -7.13
N LEU A 123 10.51 -7.54 -6.85
CA LEU A 123 11.47 -8.52 -6.36
C LEU A 123 11.93 -9.42 -7.51
N GLU A 124 13.24 -9.55 -7.67
CA GLU A 124 13.87 -10.55 -8.53
C GLU A 124 14.52 -11.62 -7.65
N VAL A 125 14.12 -12.87 -7.84
CA VAL A 125 14.73 -14.04 -7.18
C VAL A 125 15.67 -14.70 -8.17
N LEU A 126 16.96 -14.59 -7.87
CA LEU A 126 18.02 -15.10 -8.72
C LEU A 126 18.20 -16.62 -8.50
N PRO A 127 18.43 -17.40 -9.57
CA PRO A 127 18.65 -18.82 -9.44
C PRO A 127 19.98 -19.11 -8.75
N VAL A 128 20.01 -20.14 -7.91
CA VAL A 128 21.23 -20.74 -7.38
C VAL A 128 21.69 -21.79 -8.39
N PRO A 129 22.87 -21.61 -9.05
CA PRO A 129 23.36 -22.58 -9.98
C PRO A 129 23.76 -23.88 -9.25
N GLU A 130 23.25 -25.02 -9.73
CA GLU A 130 23.60 -26.35 -9.19
C GLU A 130 24.27 -27.18 -10.27
N THR A 131 25.36 -27.84 -9.90
CA THR A 131 26.12 -28.75 -10.80
C THR A 131 26.44 -30.04 -10.08
N THR A 132 26.20 -31.18 -10.72
CA THR A 132 26.61 -32.48 -10.18
C THR A 132 27.83 -32.98 -10.94
N LEU A 133 28.86 -33.31 -10.18
CA LEU A 133 30.11 -33.94 -10.69
C LEU A 133 30.15 -35.40 -10.23
N ALA A 134 29.90 -36.32 -11.18
CA ALA A 134 30.01 -37.75 -10.91
C ALA A 134 31.47 -38.22 -11.08
N VAL A 135 32.03 -38.79 -10.03
CA VAL A 135 33.40 -39.27 -9.97
C VAL A 135 33.42 -40.71 -9.48
N SER A 136 34.28 -41.57 -10.10
CA SER A 136 34.49 -42.94 -9.65
C SER A 136 35.97 -43.17 -9.41
N VAL A 137 36.30 -43.72 -8.23
CA VAL A 137 37.68 -44.14 -7.88
C VAL A 137 37.66 -45.58 -7.38
N CYS A 138 38.83 -46.26 -7.39
CA CYS A 138 38.90 -47.62 -6.89
C CYS A 138 38.82 -47.65 -5.35
N ALA A 139 38.28 -48.73 -4.80
CA ALA A 139 38.23 -48.94 -3.35
C ALA A 139 39.64 -48.84 -2.74
N GLY A 140 39.80 -47.95 -1.75
CA GLY A 140 41.09 -47.64 -1.11
C GLY A 140 41.81 -46.42 -1.70
N GLU A 141 41.30 -45.84 -2.78
CA GLU A 141 41.77 -44.55 -3.30
C GLU A 141 40.96 -43.40 -2.75
N SER A 142 41.44 -42.17 -2.92
CA SER A 142 40.78 -40.94 -2.53
C SER A 142 40.67 -39.99 -3.73
N TYR A 143 39.67 -39.11 -3.65
CA TYR A 143 39.45 -38.02 -4.60
C TYR A 143 39.63 -36.69 -3.88
N GLU A 144 40.45 -35.80 -4.42
CA GLU A 144 40.62 -34.47 -3.86
C GLU A 144 39.77 -33.46 -4.65
N TYR A 145 38.93 -32.70 -3.94
CA TYR A 145 38.15 -31.64 -4.51
C TYR A 145 38.06 -30.42 -3.56
N ASN A 146 38.33 -29.24 -4.08
CA ASN A 146 38.33 -27.97 -3.35
C ASN A 146 39.10 -28.02 -2.00
N GLY A 147 40.24 -28.78 -1.96
CA GLY A 147 41.08 -28.91 -0.77
C GLY A 147 40.60 -29.95 0.25
N GLU A 148 39.50 -30.64 -0.01
CA GLU A 148 39.02 -31.77 0.80
C GLU A 148 39.36 -33.11 0.14
N THR A 149 39.78 -34.09 0.96
CA THR A 149 40.06 -35.44 0.53
C THR A 149 38.90 -36.36 0.82
N LEU A 150 38.21 -36.82 -0.21
CA LEU A 150 37.05 -37.69 -0.13
C LEU A 150 37.49 -39.16 -0.25
N THR A 151 37.23 -39.97 0.79
CA THR A 151 37.67 -41.36 0.89
C THR A 151 36.52 -42.37 0.90
N ALA A 152 35.30 -41.91 1.00
CA ALA A 152 34.11 -42.76 1.04
C ALA A 152 33.19 -42.40 -0.11
N GLY A 153 32.43 -43.38 -0.63
CA GLY A 153 31.36 -43.12 -1.59
C GLY A 153 30.24 -42.31 -0.94
N GLY A 154 29.71 -41.33 -1.68
CA GLY A 154 28.66 -40.46 -1.17
C GLY A 154 28.51 -39.17 -1.96
N SER A 155 27.61 -38.33 -1.51
CA SER A 155 27.28 -37.02 -2.07
C SER A 155 27.90 -35.92 -1.20
N TYR A 156 28.72 -35.07 -1.80
CA TYR A 156 29.47 -34.02 -1.11
C TYR A 156 29.18 -32.67 -1.75
N PRO A 157 28.37 -31.80 -1.11
CA PRO A 157 28.09 -30.47 -1.61
C PRO A 157 29.23 -29.50 -1.26
N PHE A 158 29.64 -28.70 -2.26
CA PHE A 158 30.59 -27.62 -2.12
C PHE A 158 29.97 -26.32 -2.58
N ILE A 159 30.17 -25.26 -1.81
CA ILE A 159 29.58 -23.92 -2.06
C ILE A 159 30.69 -23.03 -2.62
N PHE A 160 30.39 -22.33 -3.71
CA PHE A 160 31.24 -21.36 -4.37
C PHE A 160 30.51 -20.06 -4.59
N ALA A 161 31.20 -18.93 -4.44
CA ALA A 161 30.65 -17.64 -4.80
C ALA A 161 30.29 -17.60 -6.29
N GLY A 162 29.02 -17.27 -6.61
CA GLY A 162 28.55 -17.19 -7.98
C GLY A 162 28.69 -15.78 -8.58
N GLU A 163 28.78 -15.71 -9.90
CA GLU A 163 28.94 -14.46 -10.63
C GLU A 163 27.66 -13.57 -10.56
N ASN A 164 26.53 -14.18 -10.33
CA ASN A 164 25.23 -13.47 -10.18
C ASN A 164 24.96 -12.96 -8.76
N GLY A 165 25.94 -13.10 -7.84
CA GLY A 165 25.79 -12.72 -6.43
C GLY A 165 25.17 -13.80 -5.54
N CYS A 166 24.64 -14.89 -6.12
CA CYS A 166 24.16 -16.05 -5.39
C CYS A 166 25.20 -17.16 -5.41
N ASP A 167 25.41 -17.79 -4.26
CA ASP A 167 26.33 -18.93 -4.18
C ASP A 167 25.87 -20.08 -5.07
N SER A 168 26.83 -20.71 -5.76
CA SER A 168 26.60 -21.91 -6.56
C SER A 168 26.93 -23.16 -5.77
N ILE A 169 26.22 -24.25 -6.02
CA ILE A 169 26.43 -25.54 -5.36
C ILE A 169 26.99 -26.55 -6.37
N VAL A 170 28.17 -27.10 -6.07
CA VAL A 170 28.70 -28.23 -6.82
C VAL A 170 28.64 -29.47 -5.94
N THR A 171 27.83 -30.44 -6.34
CA THR A 171 27.72 -31.72 -5.61
C THR A 171 28.58 -32.76 -6.28
N VAL A 172 29.60 -33.24 -5.55
CA VAL A 172 30.42 -34.37 -6.00
C VAL A 172 29.77 -35.67 -5.57
N GLU A 173 29.33 -36.47 -6.55
CA GLU A 173 28.84 -37.83 -6.35
C GLU A 173 29.98 -38.82 -6.51
N LEU A 174 30.61 -39.24 -5.39
CA LEU A 174 31.74 -40.15 -5.39
C LEU A 174 31.29 -41.61 -5.31
N THR A 175 31.70 -42.42 -6.28
CA THR A 175 31.46 -43.86 -6.33
C THR A 175 32.76 -44.61 -6.15
N LEU A 176 32.80 -45.56 -5.18
CA LEU A 176 33.93 -46.47 -5.02
C LEU A 176 33.69 -47.74 -5.83
N LEU A 177 34.59 -48.00 -6.78
CA LEU A 177 34.58 -49.22 -7.58
C LEU A 177 35.22 -50.36 -6.80
N PRO A 178 34.65 -51.58 -6.82
CA PRO A 178 35.28 -52.73 -6.15
C PRO A 178 36.61 -53.09 -6.78
N LEU A 179 37.56 -53.57 -5.97
CA LEU A 179 38.81 -54.13 -6.49
C LEU A 179 38.51 -55.39 -7.32
N ALA A 180 39.11 -55.48 -8.51
CA ALA A 180 39.01 -56.67 -9.30
C ALA A 180 39.70 -57.84 -8.58
N THR A 181 38.96 -58.88 -8.20
CA THR A 181 39.55 -60.16 -7.74
C THR A 181 39.88 -61.04 -8.94
N SER A 182 41.16 -61.30 -9.22
CA SER A 182 41.51 -62.33 -10.16
C SER A 182 41.51 -63.68 -9.43
N GLU A 183 40.55 -64.56 -9.75
CA GLU A 183 40.67 -65.97 -9.41
C GLU A 183 41.70 -66.61 -10.34
N THR A 184 42.72 -67.24 -9.74
CA THR A 184 43.75 -68.07 -10.43
C THR A 184 43.35 -69.54 -10.40
#